data_0c64d71bf14af219fb9eed21de2bc254
#
_entry.id   0c64d71bf14af219fb9eed21de2bc254
#
_cell.length_a   1.000
_cell.length_b   1.000
_cell.length_c   1.000
_cell.angle_alpha   90.00
_cell.angle_beta   90.00
_cell.angle_gamma   90.00
#
_symmetry.space_group_name_H-M   'P 1'
#
loop_
_entity.id
_entity.type
_entity.pdbx_description
1 polymer ?
#
loop_
_entity_poly.entity_id
_entity_poly.type
_entity_poly.pdbx_seq_one_letter_code
_entity_poly.pdbx_strand_id
1 'polypeptide(L)'
;MSKHNSVWVLDDDKSIRWVLEKSLSRSGLSTQCFENGEDLLHRLEKERPDAIISDIRMPGINGLDLLSTVHDQYPLLPVIIMTAHSDLDSAVSSYSRGAFEYLPKPFDI
;
A
#
# COMPACT_ATOMS: atom_id res chain seq x y z
N MET A 1 6.43 -16.83 20.84
CA MET A 1 5.37 -15.85 20.71
C MET A 1 5.03 -15.64 19.26
N SER A 2 3.78 -15.80 18.93
CA SER A 2 3.39 -15.60 17.55
C SER A 2 3.30 -14.13 17.23
N LYS A 3 3.83 -13.77 16.10
CA LYS A 3 3.68 -12.45 15.52
C LYS A 3 2.66 -12.53 14.42
N HIS A 4 1.68 -11.66 14.47
CA HIS A 4 0.78 -11.54 13.35
C HIS A 4 1.46 -10.67 12.30
N ASN A 5 1.55 -11.18 11.09
CA ASN A 5 2.00 -10.36 9.99
C ASN A 5 0.97 -9.28 9.74
N SER A 6 1.41 -8.05 9.62
CA SER A 6 0.53 -6.92 9.42
C SER A 6 0.76 -6.26 8.06
N VAL A 7 -0.33 -5.93 7.40
CA VAL A 7 -0.31 -5.26 6.12
C VAL A 7 -1.14 -3.99 6.23
N TRP A 8 -0.57 -2.86 5.81
CA TRP A 8 -1.28 -1.59 5.79
C TRP A 8 -1.78 -1.34 4.37
N VAL A 9 -3.06 -0.98 4.26
CA VAL A 9 -3.70 -0.72 2.97
C VAL A 9 -4.01 0.76 2.88
N LEU A 10 -3.57 1.40 1.81
CA LEU A 10 -3.78 2.81 1.57
C LEU A 10 -4.53 3.00 0.25
N ASP A 11 -5.76 3.48 0.35
CA ASP A 11 -6.60 3.76 -0.80
C ASP A 11 -7.70 4.70 -0.35
N ASP A 12 -8.03 5.70 -1.17
CA ASP A 12 -9.12 6.61 -0.85
C ASP A 12 -10.49 6.01 -1.14
N ASP A 13 -10.54 4.88 -1.84
CA ASP A 13 -11.78 4.17 -2.15
C ASP A 13 -12.13 3.19 -1.03
N LYS A 14 -13.24 3.46 -0.36
CA LYS A 14 -13.71 2.64 0.75
C LYS A 14 -13.96 1.18 0.34
N SER A 15 -14.49 0.98 -0.88
CA SER A 15 -14.80 -0.37 -1.36
C SER A 15 -13.54 -1.20 -1.55
N ILE A 16 -12.49 -0.60 -2.07
CA ILE A 16 -11.21 -1.29 -2.27
C ILE A 16 -10.61 -1.66 -0.90
N ARG A 17 -10.64 -0.73 0.06
CA ARG A 17 -10.15 -1.04 1.41
C ARG A 17 -10.90 -2.22 2.02
N TRP A 18 -12.21 -2.24 1.87
CA TRP A 18 -13.03 -3.32 2.42
C TRP A 18 -12.69 -4.67 1.80
N VAL A 19 -12.56 -4.70 0.47
CA VAL A 19 -12.24 -5.93 -0.24
C VAL A 19 -10.87 -6.47 0.19
N LEU A 20 -9.87 -5.61 0.24
CA LEU A 20 -8.53 -6.02 0.63
C LEU A 20 -8.47 -6.47 2.08
N GLU A 21 -9.15 -5.76 2.97
CA GLU A 21 -9.20 -6.14 4.37
C GLU A 21 -9.78 -7.54 4.55
N LYS A 22 -10.87 -7.83 3.85
CA LYS A 22 -11.51 -9.15 3.93
C LYS A 22 -10.59 -10.25 3.39
N SER A 23 -9.99 -10.02 2.23
CA SER A 23 -9.12 -11.00 1.62
C SER A 23 -7.89 -11.30 2.46
N LEU A 24 -7.26 -10.24 2.96
CA LEU A 24 -6.05 -10.40 3.77
C LEU A 24 -6.37 -11.04 5.12
N SER A 25 -7.50 -10.69 5.72
CA SER A 25 -7.91 -11.30 6.99
C SER A 25 -8.15 -12.80 6.83
N ARG A 26 -8.72 -13.21 5.71
CA ARG A 26 -8.93 -14.64 5.43
C ARG A 26 -7.62 -15.40 5.32
N SER A 27 -6.55 -14.72 4.95
CA SER A 27 -5.22 -15.32 4.87
C SER A 27 -4.47 -15.29 6.19
N GLY A 28 -5.12 -14.81 7.25
CA GLY A 28 -4.50 -14.75 8.58
C GLY A 28 -3.65 -13.52 8.82
N LEU A 29 -3.76 -12.51 7.96
CA LEU A 29 -3.00 -11.27 8.10
C LEU A 29 -3.78 -10.23 8.87
N SER A 30 -3.10 -9.48 9.71
CA SER A 30 -3.67 -8.33 10.39
C SER A 30 -3.63 -7.15 9.43
N THR A 31 -4.75 -6.46 9.27
CA THR A 31 -4.87 -5.39 8.28
C THR A 31 -5.25 -4.08 8.94
N GLN A 32 -4.59 -3.00 8.55
CA GLN A 32 -4.97 -1.67 8.96
C GLN A 32 -5.11 -0.81 7.72
N CYS A 33 -6.20 -0.05 7.63
CA CYS A 33 -6.53 0.71 6.44
C CYS A 33 -6.37 2.21 6.68
N PHE A 34 -5.91 2.91 5.66
CA PHE A 34 -5.74 4.36 5.66
C PHE A 34 -6.37 4.92 4.40
N GLU A 35 -6.92 6.11 4.48
CA GLU A 35 -7.52 6.76 3.31
C GLU A 35 -6.63 7.86 2.73
N ASN A 36 -5.54 8.21 3.40
CA ASN A 36 -4.58 9.17 2.85
C ASN A 36 -3.16 8.85 3.32
N GLY A 37 -2.19 9.32 2.53
CA GLY A 37 -0.79 9.00 2.77
C GLY A 37 -0.21 9.67 4.00
N GLU A 38 -0.72 10.85 4.33
CA GLU A 38 -0.23 11.61 5.47
C GLU A 38 -0.46 10.83 6.79
N ASP A 39 -1.64 10.26 6.94
CA ASP A 39 -1.96 9.46 8.12
C ASP A 39 -1.07 8.22 8.21
N LEU A 40 -0.83 7.57 7.08
CA LEU A 40 0.02 6.40 7.04
C LEU A 40 1.46 6.75 7.43
N LEU A 41 2.00 7.83 6.87
CA LEU A 41 3.37 8.25 7.18
C LEU A 41 3.50 8.62 8.66
N HIS A 42 2.47 9.27 9.21
CA HIS A 42 2.46 9.62 10.63
C HIS A 42 2.51 8.36 11.51
N ARG A 43 1.73 7.35 11.14
CA ARG A 43 1.70 6.11 11.90
C ARG A 43 3.04 5.36 11.81
N LEU A 44 3.74 5.45 10.67
CA LEU A 44 5.04 4.82 10.49
C LEU A 44 6.10 5.32 11.48
N GLU A 45 5.91 6.49 12.05
CA GLU A 45 6.82 7.00 13.06
C GLU A 45 6.75 6.19 14.35
N LYS A 46 5.66 5.46 14.56
CA LYS A 46 5.42 4.72 15.80
C LYS A 46 5.39 3.21 15.60
N GLU A 47 4.93 2.75 14.45
CA GLU A 47 4.73 1.33 14.17
C GLU A 47 5.24 1.00 12.78
N ARG A 48 5.56 -0.26 12.56
CA ARG A 48 6.00 -0.77 11.25
C ARG A 48 5.15 -1.96 10.85
N PRO A 49 4.49 -1.92 9.68
CA PRO A 49 3.85 -3.11 9.14
C PRO A 49 4.90 -3.99 8.48
N ASP A 50 4.49 -5.19 8.09
CA ASP A 50 5.34 -6.07 7.30
C ASP A 50 5.34 -5.70 5.82
N ALA A 51 4.27 -5.05 5.36
CA ALA A 51 4.16 -4.56 3.99
C ALA A 51 3.10 -3.47 3.90
N ILE A 52 3.18 -2.67 2.84
CA ILE A 52 2.19 -1.64 2.52
C ILE A 52 1.67 -1.91 1.12
N ILE A 53 0.34 -1.81 0.96
CA ILE A 53 -0.31 -1.83 -0.35
C ILE A 53 -0.93 -0.46 -0.56
N SER A 54 -0.51 0.26 -1.58
CA SER A 54 -0.94 1.65 -1.80
C SER A 54 -1.43 1.88 -3.21
N ASP A 55 -2.56 2.60 -3.32
CA ASP A 55 -3.03 3.12 -4.60
C ASP A 55 -2.09 4.25 -5.05
N ILE A 56 -2.07 4.50 -6.36
CA ILE A 56 -1.27 5.59 -6.93
C ILE A 56 -2.00 6.91 -6.82
N ARG A 57 -3.25 6.95 -7.25
CA ARG A 57 -4.00 8.20 -7.35
C ARG A 57 -4.86 8.44 -6.12
N MET A 58 -4.44 9.41 -5.32
CA MET A 58 -5.15 9.78 -4.10
C MET A 58 -5.04 11.28 -3.90
N PRO A 59 -6.01 11.91 -3.21
CA PRO A 59 -5.86 13.30 -2.80
C PRO A 59 -4.66 13.46 -1.86
N GLY A 60 -4.00 14.59 -1.95
CA GLY A 60 -2.81 14.84 -1.14
C GLY A 60 -1.59 14.15 -1.73
N ILE A 61 -0.83 13.49 -0.89
CA ILE A 61 0.36 12.75 -1.37
C ILE A 61 -0.09 11.54 -2.20
N ASN A 62 0.44 11.43 -3.41
CA ASN A 62 0.09 10.29 -4.26
C ASN A 62 0.95 9.07 -3.90
N GLY A 63 0.55 7.89 -4.44
CA GLY A 63 1.19 6.64 -4.09
C GLY A 63 2.66 6.55 -4.49
N LEU A 64 3.05 7.19 -5.59
CA LEU A 64 4.44 7.15 -6.03
C LEU A 64 5.34 8.01 -5.12
N ASP A 65 4.85 9.16 -4.69
CA ASP A 65 5.60 10.00 -3.75
C ASP A 65 5.68 9.32 -2.39
N LEU A 66 4.59 8.69 -1.95
CA LEU A 66 4.60 7.90 -0.74
C LEU A 66 5.63 6.79 -0.82
N LEU A 67 5.66 6.07 -1.93
CA LEU A 67 6.61 4.98 -2.17
C LEU A 67 8.04 5.48 -2.02
N SER A 68 8.37 6.61 -2.67
CA SER A 68 9.72 7.17 -2.60
C SER A 68 10.09 7.53 -1.17
N THR A 69 9.17 8.15 -0.44
CA THR A 69 9.41 8.54 0.95
C THR A 69 9.65 7.32 1.84
N VAL A 70 8.81 6.30 1.70
CA VAL A 70 8.93 5.08 2.50
C VAL A 70 10.23 4.36 2.14
N HIS A 71 10.54 4.24 0.86
CA HIS A 71 11.74 3.54 0.42
C HIS A 71 13.01 4.23 0.94
N ASP A 72 13.02 5.56 0.95
CA ASP A 72 14.17 6.33 1.44
C ASP A 72 14.37 6.16 2.95
N GLN A 73 13.28 6.16 3.71
CA GLN A 73 13.35 6.11 5.16
C GLN A 73 13.35 4.69 5.72
N TYR A 74 12.68 3.77 5.04
CA TYR A 74 12.52 2.39 5.47
C TYR A 74 12.78 1.45 4.31
N PRO A 75 14.04 1.33 3.86
CA PRO A 75 14.33 0.61 2.61
C PRO A 75 14.01 -0.88 2.63
N LEU A 76 13.85 -1.47 3.82
CA LEU A 76 13.50 -2.89 3.92
C LEU A 76 11.99 -3.14 3.97
N LEU A 77 11.19 -2.09 4.02
CA LEU A 77 9.74 -2.22 4.09
C LEU A 77 9.18 -2.33 2.66
N PRO A 78 8.61 -3.50 2.29
CA PRO A 78 8.08 -3.65 0.94
C PRO A 78 6.81 -2.85 0.73
N VAL A 79 6.72 -2.18 -0.41
CA VAL A 79 5.55 -1.42 -0.82
C VAL A 79 5.04 -1.99 -2.14
N ILE A 80 3.77 -2.37 -2.14
CA ILE A 80 3.09 -2.89 -3.32
C ILE A 80 2.18 -1.81 -3.84
N ILE A 81 2.29 -1.49 -5.12
CA ILE A 81 1.51 -0.43 -5.75
C ILE A 81 0.30 -1.03 -6.47
N MET A 82 -0.88 -0.45 -6.22
CA MET A 82 -2.09 -0.81 -6.95
C MET A 82 -2.29 0.19 -8.09
N THR A 83 -2.59 -0.31 -9.28
CA THR A 83 -2.74 0.54 -10.46
C THR A 83 -4.02 0.23 -11.22
N ALA A 84 -4.67 1.27 -11.73
CA ALA A 84 -5.72 1.09 -12.73
C ALA A 84 -5.06 0.85 -14.09
N HIS A 85 -5.84 0.30 -15.04
CA HIS A 85 -5.34 0.04 -16.39
C HIS A 85 -4.74 1.28 -17.05
N SER A 86 -5.30 2.45 -16.78
CA SER A 86 -4.84 3.70 -17.35
C SER A 86 -3.50 4.17 -16.77
N ASP A 87 -2.99 3.51 -15.75
CA ASP A 87 -1.78 3.92 -15.05
C ASP A 87 -0.61 2.96 -15.27
N LEU A 88 -0.60 2.26 -16.41
CA LEU A 88 0.45 1.29 -16.69
C LEU A 88 1.85 1.93 -16.67
N ASP A 89 1.98 3.11 -17.25
CA ASP A 89 3.27 3.82 -17.26
C ASP A 89 3.71 4.15 -15.82
N SER A 90 2.77 4.51 -14.97
CA SER A 90 3.06 4.77 -13.57
C SER A 90 3.49 3.50 -12.84
N ALA A 91 2.90 2.36 -13.20
CA ALA A 91 3.30 1.08 -12.62
C ALA A 91 4.75 0.76 -12.96
N VAL A 92 5.14 0.96 -14.21
CA VAL A 92 6.53 0.75 -14.63
C VAL A 92 7.46 1.69 -13.86
N SER A 93 7.08 2.96 -13.74
CA SER A 93 7.88 3.93 -12.98
C SER A 93 8.01 3.57 -11.51
N SER A 94 7.01 2.88 -10.94
CA SER A 94 7.06 2.52 -9.53
C SER A 94 8.23 1.62 -9.19
N TYR A 95 8.64 0.75 -10.11
CA TYR A 95 9.78 -0.11 -9.87
C TYR A 95 11.09 0.67 -9.76
N SER A 96 11.25 1.71 -10.57
CA SER A 96 12.45 2.55 -10.47
C SER A 96 12.48 3.37 -9.19
N ARG A 97 11.32 3.55 -8.53
CA ARG A 97 11.23 4.26 -7.26
C ARG A 97 11.29 3.31 -6.06
N GLY A 98 11.40 2.01 -6.28
CA GLY A 98 11.58 1.04 -5.21
C GLY A 98 10.38 0.19 -4.85
N ALA A 99 9.36 0.13 -5.71
CA ALA A 99 8.22 -0.74 -5.45
C ALA A 99 8.64 -2.21 -5.46
N PHE A 100 8.10 -2.97 -4.53
CA PHE A 100 8.34 -4.40 -4.45
C PHE A 100 7.57 -5.13 -5.56
N GLU A 101 6.32 -4.70 -5.79
CA GLU A 101 5.42 -5.32 -6.77
C GLU A 101 4.31 -4.34 -7.11
N TYR A 102 3.55 -4.61 -8.15
CA TYR A 102 2.34 -3.85 -8.42
C TYR A 102 1.17 -4.80 -8.70
N LEU A 103 -0.04 -4.32 -8.39
CA LEU A 103 -1.28 -5.07 -8.59
C LEU A 103 -2.22 -4.24 -9.45
N PRO A 104 -2.65 -4.76 -10.61
CA PRO A 104 -3.63 -4.03 -11.43
C PRO A 104 -5.02 -4.10 -10.82
N LYS A 105 -5.78 -3.02 -10.92
CA LYS A 105 -7.19 -2.97 -10.59
C LYS A 105 -8.01 -3.19 -11.85
N PRO A 106 -9.25 -3.69 -11.74
CA PRO A 106 -9.91 -4.22 -10.55
C PRO A 106 -9.42 -5.62 -10.20
N PHE A 107 -9.65 -5.99 -8.95
CA PHE A 107 -9.25 -7.32 -8.48
C PHE A 107 -10.38 -8.31 -8.70
N ASP A 108 -10.02 -9.54 -9.09
CA ASP A 108 -10.92 -10.67 -9.07
C ASP A 108 -10.75 -11.38 -7.74
N ILE A 109 -11.79 -11.31 -6.94
CA ILE A 109 -11.71 -11.89 -5.60
C ILE A 109 -12.81 -12.91 -5.41
#